data_996b2c71c299575d102c0fc3eae3493b
#
_entry.id   996b2c71c299575d102c0fc3eae3493b
#
_cell.length_a   1.000
_cell.length_b   1.000
_cell.length_c   1.000
_cell.angle_alpha   90.00
_cell.angle_beta   90.00
_cell.angle_gamma   90.00
#
_symmetry.space_group_name_H-M   'P 1'
#
loop_
_entity.id
_entity.type
_entity.pdbx_description
1 polymer ?
#
loop_
_entity_poly.entity_id
_entity_poly.type
_entity_poly.pdbx_seq_one_letter_code
_entity_poly.pdbx_strand_id
1 'polypeptide(L)'
;MVTVNQEFLNLNVCESKECDFSKVESTKTPEASERWNPIAHHALVKEFRSAVDNNPSLDIVQEHHALHRYGQRYFGLFQVSGAGRKHGKDVGTVMCLRNSHDKAFRAGISAGDAPFVCSNLIFSNEIVLGRRHTTHIMRDLPQIVARAIGQLMQSWVKTDDRIDAYKSTELDDRTAHDLILRGYQAGACGKTQIADILTQWHKPEHENFEDRNVWSLQNAFTNVWRGNSLNVANRSSQLYSVLDTFAQSRKPVEAVHNAS
;
A
#
# COMPACT_ATOMS: atom_id res chain seq x y z
N MET A 1 -4.91 -22.81 3.42
CA MET A 1 -3.79 -22.01 2.88
C MET A 1 -4.30 -21.34 1.62
N VAL A 2 -4.54 -20.07 1.62
CA VAL A 2 -4.91 -19.32 0.40
C VAL A 2 -3.61 -19.12 -0.36
N THR A 3 -3.48 -19.81 -1.49
CA THR A 3 -2.34 -19.63 -2.41
C THR A 3 -2.48 -18.23 -3.00
N VAL A 4 -1.66 -17.30 -2.55
CA VAL A 4 -1.61 -15.94 -3.12
C VAL A 4 -1.12 -16.08 -4.56
N ASN A 5 -1.88 -15.52 -5.49
CA ASN A 5 -1.56 -15.55 -6.92
C ASN A 5 -0.20 -14.86 -7.14
N GLN A 6 0.74 -15.46 -7.85
CA GLN A 6 2.10 -14.92 -8.12
C GLN A 6 2.09 -13.52 -8.79
N GLU A 7 0.96 -13.12 -9.37
CA GLU A 7 0.78 -11.79 -9.98
C GLU A 7 0.55 -10.65 -8.98
N PHE A 8 0.41 -10.95 -7.68
CA PHE A 8 0.06 -9.99 -6.66
C PHE A 8 1.13 -8.90 -6.44
N LEU A 9 2.40 -9.26 -6.58
CA LEU A 9 3.53 -8.35 -6.41
C LEU A 9 4.32 -8.26 -7.72
N ASN A 10 4.11 -7.21 -8.50
CA ASN A 10 4.86 -6.97 -9.72
C ASN A 10 5.75 -5.74 -9.58
N LEU A 11 7.07 -5.95 -9.57
CA LEU A 11 8.09 -4.90 -9.49
C LEU A 11 8.50 -4.32 -10.85
N ASN A 12 7.83 -4.66 -11.94
CA ASN A 12 8.09 -4.06 -13.27
C ASN A 12 7.77 -2.56 -13.33
N VAL A 13 7.64 -1.94 -12.17
CA VAL A 13 7.43 -0.52 -11.98
C VAL A 13 8.79 0.18 -12.03
N CYS A 14 8.92 1.20 -12.84
CA CYS A 14 10.12 2.05 -12.92
C CYS A 14 11.34 1.42 -13.61
N GLU A 15 11.15 0.60 -14.65
CA GLU A 15 12.27 -0.02 -15.42
C GLU A 15 13.24 -0.84 -14.54
N SER A 16 12.78 -1.31 -13.37
CA SER A 16 13.56 -2.16 -12.49
C SER A 16 13.54 -3.61 -13.00
N LYS A 17 14.65 -4.34 -12.79
CA LYS A 17 14.72 -5.76 -13.07
C LYS A 17 14.56 -6.54 -11.80
N GLU A 18 13.57 -7.42 -11.76
CA GLU A 18 13.38 -8.35 -10.66
C GLU A 18 14.58 -9.27 -10.51
N CYS A 19 14.95 -9.58 -9.28
CA CYS A 19 16.12 -10.40 -8.97
C CYS A 19 15.96 -11.09 -7.61
N ASP A 20 16.73 -12.16 -7.42
CA ASP A 20 16.82 -12.84 -6.13
C ASP A 20 17.57 -12.00 -5.09
N PHE A 21 17.31 -12.25 -3.82
CA PHE A 21 17.97 -11.57 -2.72
C PHE A 21 19.51 -11.72 -2.74
N SER A 22 20.04 -12.85 -3.21
CA SER A 22 21.47 -13.07 -3.40
C SER A 22 22.11 -12.01 -4.30
N LYS A 23 21.37 -11.54 -5.33
CA LYS A 23 21.83 -10.45 -6.19
C LYS A 23 21.84 -9.11 -5.46
N VAL A 24 20.87 -8.87 -4.58
CA VAL A 24 20.85 -7.68 -3.72
C VAL A 24 22.04 -7.69 -2.74
N GLU A 25 22.35 -8.85 -2.15
CA GLU A 25 23.50 -9.01 -1.25
C GLU A 25 24.84 -8.76 -1.95
N SER A 26 24.98 -9.27 -3.17
CA SER A 26 26.21 -9.09 -3.96
C SER A 26 26.38 -7.69 -4.56
N THR A 27 25.38 -6.82 -4.44
CA THR A 27 25.44 -5.45 -4.96
C THR A 27 26.40 -4.60 -4.14
N LYS A 28 27.44 -4.07 -4.79
CA LYS A 28 28.48 -3.26 -4.16
C LYS A 28 27.89 -1.96 -3.60
N THR A 29 28.14 -1.69 -2.33
CA THR A 29 27.81 -0.41 -1.69
C THR A 29 28.94 0.58 -1.98
N PRO A 30 28.64 1.82 -2.42
CA PRO A 30 29.64 2.84 -2.61
C PRO A 30 30.37 3.21 -1.31
N GLU A 31 31.57 3.73 -1.43
CA GLU A 31 32.32 4.23 -0.28
C GLU A 31 31.63 5.45 0.34
N ALA A 32 31.70 5.55 1.66
CA ALA A 32 31.19 6.69 2.40
C ALA A 32 32.02 7.94 2.10
N SER A 33 31.39 9.10 2.16
CA SER A 33 32.05 10.40 2.15
C SER A 33 31.78 11.13 3.47
N GLU A 34 32.41 12.27 3.68
CA GLU A 34 32.32 13.05 4.92
C GLU A 34 30.87 13.27 5.41
N ARG A 35 29.92 13.49 4.49
CA ARG A 35 28.50 13.80 4.82
C ARG A 35 27.51 12.79 4.30
N TRP A 36 27.95 11.75 3.60
CA TRP A 36 27.11 10.76 2.97
C TRP A 36 27.62 9.36 3.29
N ASN A 37 26.81 8.60 4.01
CA ASN A 37 27.10 7.24 4.41
C ASN A 37 26.04 6.30 3.83
N PRO A 38 26.29 5.69 2.65
CA PRO A 38 25.31 4.80 2.02
C PRO A 38 25.14 3.52 2.83
N ILE A 39 23.89 3.10 2.98
CA ILE A 39 23.60 1.78 3.53
C ILE A 39 23.55 0.77 2.40
N ALA A 40 24.07 -0.42 2.63
CA ALA A 40 23.92 -1.53 1.70
C ALA A 40 22.43 -1.86 1.51
N HIS A 41 22.02 -2.19 0.29
CA HIS A 41 20.61 -2.55 0.04
C HIS A 41 20.17 -3.72 0.92
N HIS A 42 21.00 -4.75 1.04
CA HIS A 42 20.71 -5.91 1.88
C HIS A 42 20.63 -5.57 3.38
N ALA A 43 21.34 -4.55 3.86
CA ALA A 43 21.26 -4.15 5.25
C ALA A 43 19.88 -3.62 5.63
N LEU A 44 19.24 -2.83 4.74
CA LEU A 44 17.86 -2.39 4.92
C LEU A 44 16.88 -3.58 4.96
N VAL A 45 17.05 -4.56 4.07
CA VAL A 45 16.23 -5.77 4.03
C VAL A 45 16.40 -6.61 5.28
N LYS A 46 17.64 -6.86 5.70
CA LYS A 46 17.95 -7.65 6.90
C LYS A 46 17.37 -7.01 8.16
N GLU A 47 17.47 -5.69 8.27
CA GLU A 47 16.88 -4.95 9.39
C GLU A 47 15.36 -5.09 9.41
N PHE A 48 14.73 -4.97 8.25
CA PHE A 48 13.29 -5.14 8.12
C PHE A 48 12.85 -6.57 8.49
N ARG A 49 13.50 -7.60 7.95
CA ARG A 49 13.22 -9.00 8.30
C ARG A 49 13.39 -9.25 9.79
N SER A 50 14.51 -8.80 10.38
CA SER A 50 14.76 -8.94 11.82
C SER A 50 13.68 -8.27 12.67
N ALA A 51 13.18 -7.12 12.25
CA ALA A 51 12.13 -6.43 12.98
C ALA A 51 10.76 -7.13 12.87
N VAL A 52 10.47 -7.78 11.74
CA VAL A 52 9.28 -8.62 11.60
C VAL A 52 9.44 -9.90 12.41
N ASP A 53 10.57 -10.60 12.32
CA ASP A 53 10.85 -11.84 13.06
C ASP A 53 10.78 -11.66 14.59
N ASN A 54 11.13 -10.46 15.08
CA ASN A 54 11.02 -10.12 16.51
C ASN A 54 9.59 -9.73 16.93
N ASN A 55 8.62 -9.70 16.01
CA ASN A 55 7.23 -9.39 16.31
C ASN A 55 6.35 -10.60 16.08
N PRO A 56 5.90 -11.32 17.16
CA PRO A 56 5.15 -12.56 17.04
C PRO A 56 3.77 -12.41 16.37
N SER A 57 3.34 -11.16 16.16
CA SER A 57 2.07 -10.86 15.47
C SER A 57 2.23 -10.64 13.98
N LEU A 58 3.44 -10.76 13.43
CA LEU A 58 3.74 -10.48 12.02
C LEU A 58 4.50 -11.64 11.37
N ASP A 59 4.17 -11.90 10.10
CA ASP A 59 4.90 -12.83 9.25
C ASP A 59 5.10 -12.24 7.86
N ILE A 60 6.28 -12.46 7.26
CA ILE A 60 6.51 -12.21 5.84
C ILE A 60 6.00 -13.42 5.06
N VAL A 61 4.95 -13.22 4.28
CA VAL A 61 4.33 -14.27 3.46
C VAL A 61 5.05 -14.43 2.13
N GLN A 62 5.46 -13.32 1.54
CA GLN A 62 6.11 -13.28 0.24
C GLN A 62 6.98 -12.01 0.13
N GLU A 63 8.07 -12.12 -0.60
CA GLU A 63 8.95 -10.97 -0.88
C GLU A 63 9.44 -11.00 -2.31
N HIS A 64 9.60 -9.81 -2.89
CA HIS A 64 10.15 -9.56 -4.21
C HIS A 64 11.17 -8.45 -4.16
N HIS A 65 12.25 -8.60 -4.91
CA HIS A 65 13.34 -7.63 -4.98
C HIS A 65 13.58 -7.19 -6.42
N ALA A 66 13.93 -5.93 -6.61
CA ALA A 66 14.35 -5.42 -7.90
C ALA A 66 15.49 -4.41 -7.79
N LEU A 67 16.35 -4.44 -8.78
CA LEU A 67 17.46 -3.52 -8.94
C LEU A 67 17.29 -2.70 -10.23
N HIS A 68 17.63 -1.43 -10.15
CA HIS A 68 17.62 -0.49 -11.27
C HIS A 68 18.96 0.24 -11.38
N ARG A 69 19.29 0.75 -12.58
CA ARG A 69 20.53 1.48 -12.86
C ARG A 69 21.79 0.74 -12.39
N TYR A 70 21.98 -0.50 -12.88
CA TYR A 70 23.16 -1.32 -12.56
C TYR A 70 23.34 -1.56 -11.05
N GLY A 71 22.24 -1.69 -10.31
CA GLY A 71 22.27 -1.90 -8.86
C GLY A 71 22.39 -0.63 -8.01
N GLN A 72 22.32 0.56 -8.62
CA GLN A 72 22.35 1.83 -7.89
C GLN A 72 21.07 2.09 -7.09
N ARG A 73 19.95 1.50 -7.51
CA ARG A 73 18.64 1.66 -6.86
C ARG A 73 18.03 0.32 -6.55
N TYR A 74 17.49 0.21 -5.36
CA TYR A 74 16.82 -0.98 -4.87
C TYR A 74 15.35 -0.67 -4.55
N PHE A 75 14.49 -1.63 -4.89
CA PHE A 75 13.08 -1.69 -4.51
C PHE A 75 12.77 -3.09 -4.01
N GLY A 76 12.06 -3.18 -2.89
CA GLY A 76 11.57 -4.44 -2.33
C GLY A 76 10.09 -4.34 -2.02
N LEU A 77 9.33 -5.39 -2.30
CA LEU A 77 7.93 -5.56 -1.90
C LEU A 77 7.84 -6.76 -0.97
N PHE A 78 7.22 -6.57 0.17
CA PHE A 78 7.04 -7.58 1.20
C PHE A 78 5.56 -7.68 1.53
N GLN A 79 4.95 -8.79 1.22
CA GLN A 79 3.63 -9.10 1.72
C GLN A 79 3.75 -9.54 3.16
N VAL A 80 3.06 -8.83 4.04
CA VAL A 80 3.07 -9.07 5.49
C VAL A 80 1.68 -9.49 5.93
N SER A 81 1.59 -10.56 6.70
CA SER A 81 0.38 -10.96 7.41
C SER A 81 0.43 -10.55 8.87
N GLY A 82 -0.74 -10.27 9.45
CA GLY A 82 -0.86 -9.88 10.86
C GLY A 82 -1.83 -10.78 11.59
N ALA A 83 -1.41 -11.30 12.75
CA ALA A 83 -2.29 -12.06 13.62
C ALA A 83 -3.41 -11.16 14.15
N GLY A 84 -4.66 -11.63 14.06
CA GLY A 84 -5.83 -10.91 14.58
C GLY A 84 -6.40 -9.82 13.68
N ARG A 85 -5.86 -9.61 12.46
CA ARG A 85 -6.45 -8.69 11.49
C ARG A 85 -7.80 -9.22 11.00
N LYS A 86 -8.88 -8.44 11.14
CA LYS A 86 -10.26 -8.83 10.81
C LYS A 86 -10.42 -9.19 9.33
N HIS A 87 -9.89 -8.36 8.44
CA HIS A 87 -9.94 -8.56 6.98
C HIS A 87 -8.65 -9.14 6.40
N GLY A 88 -7.79 -9.74 7.23
CA GLY A 88 -6.52 -10.32 6.78
C GLY A 88 -6.64 -11.49 5.79
N LYS A 89 -7.85 -12.04 5.59
CA LYS A 89 -8.14 -13.05 4.56
C LYS A 89 -8.56 -12.44 3.22
N ASP A 90 -9.07 -11.22 3.23
CA ASP A 90 -9.59 -10.53 2.06
C ASP A 90 -8.57 -9.55 1.50
N VAL A 91 -7.75 -8.97 2.37
CA VAL A 91 -6.82 -7.89 2.06
C VAL A 91 -5.46 -8.17 2.68
N GLY A 92 -4.44 -8.24 1.85
CA GLY A 92 -3.04 -8.35 2.28
C GLY A 92 -2.40 -6.98 2.46
N THR A 93 -1.48 -6.88 3.38
CA THR A 93 -0.65 -5.69 3.52
C THR A 93 0.66 -5.87 2.78
N VAL A 94 1.05 -4.86 2.02
CA VAL A 94 2.33 -4.81 1.32
C VAL A 94 3.18 -3.70 1.89
N MET A 95 4.38 -4.04 2.34
CA MET A 95 5.42 -3.08 2.72
C MET A 95 6.43 -2.93 1.59
N CYS A 96 6.70 -1.69 1.23
CA CYS A 96 7.66 -1.37 0.17
C CYS A 96 8.92 -0.78 0.80
N LEU A 97 10.06 -1.35 0.47
CA LEU A 97 11.38 -0.82 0.81
C LEU A 97 12.01 -0.18 -0.43
N ARG A 98 12.74 0.92 -0.23
CA ARG A 98 13.55 1.51 -1.29
C ARG A 98 14.86 2.05 -0.75
N ASN A 99 15.91 1.95 -1.56
CA ASN A 99 17.22 2.48 -1.23
C ASN A 99 17.95 2.95 -2.50
N SER A 100 18.80 3.99 -2.40
CA SER A 100 19.48 4.58 -3.56
C SER A 100 20.94 4.92 -3.23
N HIS A 101 21.86 4.37 -4.01
CA HIS A 101 23.29 4.65 -3.94
C HIS A 101 23.69 5.83 -4.86
N ASP A 102 22.82 6.23 -5.80
CA ASP A 102 23.01 7.38 -6.69
C ASP A 102 22.42 8.69 -6.13
N LYS A 103 22.02 8.71 -4.85
CA LYS A 103 21.41 9.85 -4.16
C LYS A 103 20.07 10.33 -4.73
N ALA A 104 19.45 9.56 -5.63
CA ALA A 104 18.19 9.95 -6.27
C ALA A 104 17.03 10.06 -5.27
N PHE A 105 17.02 9.23 -4.23
CA PHE A 105 16.02 9.27 -3.16
C PHE A 105 16.58 8.76 -1.83
N ARG A 106 15.82 8.99 -0.77
CA ARG A 106 16.14 8.53 0.58
C ARG A 106 15.88 7.04 0.71
N ALA A 107 16.64 6.35 1.58
CA ALA A 107 16.19 5.06 2.09
C ALA A 107 14.80 5.24 2.72
N GLY A 108 13.87 4.36 2.42
CA GLY A 108 12.49 4.55 2.85
C GLY A 108 11.70 3.26 2.95
N ILE A 109 10.66 3.33 3.75
CA ILE A 109 9.66 2.28 3.97
C ILE A 109 8.29 2.93 3.79
N SER A 110 7.44 2.28 3.02
CA SER A 110 6.02 2.63 2.91
C SER A 110 5.17 1.37 3.03
N ALA A 111 3.91 1.53 3.37
CA ALA A 111 2.99 0.42 3.44
C ALA A 111 1.68 0.75 2.72
N GLY A 112 1.03 -0.30 2.23
CA GLY A 112 -0.28 -0.24 1.60
C GLY A 112 -1.01 -1.56 1.75
N ASP A 113 -2.31 -1.55 1.47
CA ASP A 113 -3.14 -2.74 1.47
C ASP A 113 -3.53 -3.11 0.04
N ALA A 114 -3.73 -4.39 -0.23
CA ALA A 114 -4.19 -4.88 -1.52
C ALA A 114 -5.15 -6.07 -1.35
N PRO A 115 -6.31 -6.08 -2.03
CA PRO A 115 -7.19 -7.23 -2.07
C PRO A 115 -6.47 -8.45 -2.65
N PHE A 116 -6.66 -9.64 -2.07
CA PHE A 116 -6.03 -10.87 -2.56
C PHE A 116 -6.49 -11.31 -3.94
N VAL A 117 -7.66 -10.87 -4.35
CA VAL A 117 -8.26 -11.27 -5.64
C VAL A 117 -7.76 -10.46 -6.83
N CYS A 118 -7.05 -9.35 -6.58
CA CYS A 118 -6.50 -8.51 -7.64
C CYS A 118 -5.19 -7.83 -7.19
N SER A 119 -4.36 -7.44 -8.16
CA SER A 119 -3.09 -6.74 -7.93
C SER A 119 -3.26 -5.23 -7.63
N ASN A 120 -4.45 -4.81 -7.18
CA ASN A 120 -4.76 -3.42 -6.90
C ASN A 120 -4.16 -3.00 -5.56
N LEU A 121 -3.02 -2.34 -5.59
CA LEU A 121 -2.40 -1.78 -4.38
C LEU A 121 -3.19 -0.53 -3.94
N ILE A 122 -3.62 -0.55 -2.69
CA ILE A 122 -4.26 0.57 -2.01
C ILE A 122 -3.26 1.14 -1.02
N PHE A 123 -2.55 2.19 -1.40
CA PHE A 123 -1.63 2.83 -0.46
C PHE A 123 -2.40 3.75 0.48
N SER A 124 -2.39 3.43 1.78
CA SER A 124 -2.66 4.44 2.78
C SER A 124 -1.43 5.36 2.85
N ASN A 125 -1.61 6.67 2.64
CA ASN A 125 -0.52 7.65 2.75
C ASN A 125 0.06 7.78 4.17
N GLU A 126 -0.43 7.01 5.13
CA GLU A 126 -0.12 7.17 6.54
C GLU A 126 1.28 6.66 6.91
N ILE A 127 1.86 5.75 6.10
CA ILE A 127 3.16 5.18 6.40
C ILE A 127 4.12 5.43 5.24
N VAL A 128 4.82 6.55 5.32
CA VAL A 128 5.95 6.87 4.42
C VAL A 128 7.08 7.41 5.28
N LEU A 129 7.98 6.52 5.70
CA LEU A 129 9.16 6.89 6.46
C LEU A 129 10.38 6.86 5.57
N GLY A 130 11.22 7.87 5.68
CA GLY A 130 12.44 7.95 4.88
C GLY A 130 13.56 8.70 5.60
N ARG A 131 14.79 8.22 5.44
CA ARG A 131 16.00 8.81 6.02
C ARG A 131 17.04 9.06 4.94
N ARG A 132 17.69 10.22 5.00
CA ARG A 132 18.86 10.51 4.16
C ARG A 132 20.04 9.68 4.63
N HIS A 133 20.93 9.31 3.73
CA HIS A 133 22.17 8.62 3.99
C HIS A 133 23.20 9.57 4.69
N THR A 134 23.02 9.78 5.99
CA THR A 134 23.92 10.56 6.83
C THR A 134 24.82 9.63 7.65
N THR A 135 25.81 10.17 8.32
CA THR A 135 26.74 9.41 9.20
C THR A 135 26.02 8.54 10.23
N HIS A 136 24.81 8.91 10.63
CA HIS A 136 24.04 8.19 11.67
C HIS A 136 22.97 7.24 11.11
N ILE A 137 22.90 7.06 9.79
CA ILE A 137 21.82 6.26 9.17
C ILE A 137 21.74 4.82 9.71
N MET A 138 22.89 4.16 9.89
CA MET A 138 22.94 2.78 10.42
C MET A 138 22.45 2.68 11.86
N ARG A 139 22.75 3.67 12.70
CA ARG A 139 22.24 3.74 14.08
C ARG A 139 20.74 3.99 14.12
N ASP A 140 20.23 4.83 13.21
CA ASP A 140 18.82 5.27 13.21
C ASP A 140 17.90 4.27 12.50
N LEU A 141 18.45 3.37 11.67
CA LEU A 141 17.70 2.44 10.82
C LEU A 141 16.73 1.53 11.62
N PRO A 142 17.17 0.87 12.73
CA PRO A 142 16.28 0.01 13.51
C PRO A 142 15.05 0.75 14.04
N GLN A 143 15.22 1.99 14.50
CA GLN A 143 14.11 2.81 15.01
C GLN A 143 13.12 3.21 13.90
N ILE A 144 13.61 3.45 12.67
CA ILE A 144 12.78 3.79 11.53
C ILE A 144 11.93 2.58 11.14
N VAL A 145 12.54 1.39 11.08
CA VAL A 145 11.85 0.14 10.78
C VAL A 145 10.80 -0.18 11.84
N ALA A 146 11.18 -0.14 13.12
CA ALA A 146 10.25 -0.39 14.23
C ALA A 146 9.06 0.58 14.23
N ARG A 147 9.31 1.87 13.93
CA ARG A 147 8.25 2.87 13.79
C ARG A 147 7.31 2.55 12.62
N ALA A 148 7.85 2.13 11.47
CA ALA A 148 7.04 1.77 10.30
C ALA A 148 6.10 0.60 10.63
N ILE A 149 6.62 -0.43 11.30
CA ILE A 149 5.83 -1.59 11.74
C ILE A 149 4.77 -1.17 12.77
N GLY A 150 5.13 -0.35 13.76
CA GLY A 150 4.17 0.14 14.76
C GLY A 150 3.04 0.96 14.13
N GLN A 151 3.34 1.83 13.18
CA GLN A 151 2.33 2.60 12.44
C GLN A 151 1.45 1.70 11.58
N LEU A 152 2.03 0.66 10.95
CA LEU A 152 1.30 -0.33 10.19
C LEU A 152 0.23 -1.02 11.05
N MET A 153 0.62 -1.55 12.21
CA MET A 153 -0.31 -2.24 13.11
C MET A 153 -1.43 -1.32 13.60
N GLN A 154 -1.13 -0.04 13.86
CA GLN A 154 -2.15 0.96 14.22
C GLN A 154 -3.08 1.31 13.05
N SER A 155 -2.57 1.29 11.82
CA SER A 155 -3.38 1.59 10.64
C SER A 155 -4.37 0.48 10.31
N TRP A 156 -4.08 -0.77 10.69
CA TRP A 156 -4.96 -1.91 10.40
C TRP A 156 -6.35 -1.77 11.02
N VAL A 157 -6.44 -1.30 12.26
CA VAL A 157 -7.74 -1.07 12.92
C VAL A 157 -8.59 -0.11 12.09
N LYS A 158 -8.02 1.02 11.68
CA LYS A 158 -8.72 2.02 10.86
C LYS A 158 -9.09 1.49 9.48
N THR A 159 -8.20 0.69 8.88
CA THR A 159 -8.46 0.10 7.57
C THR A 159 -9.58 -0.94 7.64
N ASP A 160 -9.55 -1.80 8.66
CA ASP A 160 -10.59 -2.81 8.86
C ASP A 160 -11.96 -2.16 9.14
N ASP A 161 -12.02 -1.12 9.97
CA ASP A 161 -13.24 -0.34 10.21
C ASP A 161 -13.76 0.34 8.93
N ARG A 162 -12.86 0.85 8.09
CA ARG A 162 -13.20 1.43 6.78
C ARG A 162 -13.78 0.38 5.84
N ILE A 163 -13.15 -0.79 5.75
CA ILE A 163 -13.64 -1.90 4.92
C ILE A 163 -15.04 -2.32 5.35
N ASP A 164 -15.27 -2.45 6.67
CA ASP A 164 -16.61 -2.75 7.20
C ASP A 164 -17.64 -1.69 6.80
N ALA A 165 -17.30 -0.42 6.98
CA ALA A 165 -18.17 0.68 6.60
C ALA A 165 -18.48 0.68 5.11
N TYR A 166 -17.48 0.39 4.27
CA TYR A 166 -17.64 0.36 2.82
C TYR A 166 -18.46 -0.85 2.35
N LYS A 167 -18.22 -2.03 2.92
CA LYS A 167 -19.00 -3.24 2.61
C LYS A 167 -20.45 -3.12 3.06
N SER A 168 -20.73 -2.44 4.16
CA SER A 168 -22.09 -2.25 4.69
C SER A 168 -22.87 -1.09 4.05
N THR A 169 -22.23 -0.24 3.26
CA THR A 169 -22.87 0.90 2.62
C THR A 169 -23.24 0.57 1.19
N GLU A 170 -24.53 0.22 0.97
CA GLU A 170 -25.07 -0.10 -0.34
C GLU A 170 -25.14 1.15 -1.24
N LEU A 171 -24.98 0.93 -2.54
CA LEU A 171 -25.06 1.96 -3.58
C LEU A 171 -26.01 1.53 -4.70
N ASP A 172 -26.89 2.44 -5.11
CA ASP A 172 -27.55 2.38 -6.40
C ASP A 172 -26.66 2.98 -7.51
N ASP A 173 -26.99 2.72 -8.77
CA ASP A 173 -26.22 3.19 -9.90
C ASP A 173 -26.11 4.72 -9.96
N ARG A 174 -27.19 5.44 -9.62
CA ARG A 174 -27.20 6.91 -9.62
C ARG A 174 -26.20 7.47 -8.61
N THR A 175 -26.21 6.94 -7.40
CA THR A 175 -25.28 7.34 -6.33
C THR A 175 -23.83 6.97 -6.68
N ALA A 176 -23.61 5.78 -7.23
CA ALA A 176 -22.27 5.37 -7.69
C ALA A 176 -21.74 6.31 -8.79
N HIS A 177 -22.58 6.68 -9.77
CA HIS A 177 -22.19 7.63 -10.82
C HIS A 177 -21.85 9.02 -10.26
N ASP A 178 -22.62 9.52 -9.28
CA ASP A 178 -22.32 10.78 -8.60
C ASP A 178 -20.97 10.69 -7.86
N LEU A 179 -20.71 9.60 -7.14
CA LEU A 179 -19.45 9.38 -6.46
C LEU A 179 -18.25 9.26 -7.40
N ILE A 180 -18.43 8.67 -8.59
CA ILE A 180 -17.38 8.64 -9.63
C ILE A 180 -17.04 10.07 -10.08
N LEU A 181 -18.05 10.91 -10.32
CA LEU A 181 -17.83 12.30 -10.71
C LEU A 181 -17.15 13.12 -9.60
N ARG A 182 -17.56 12.91 -8.33
CA ARG A 182 -16.88 13.54 -7.17
C ARG A 182 -15.43 13.04 -7.05
N GLY A 183 -15.18 11.75 -7.25
CA GLY A 183 -13.81 11.19 -7.30
C GLY A 183 -12.96 11.87 -8.38
N TYR A 184 -13.50 12.08 -9.55
CA TYR A 184 -12.84 12.84 -10.61
C TYR A 184 -12.56 14.29 -10.20
N GLN A 185 -13.53 14.99 -9.62
CA GLN A 185 -13.37 16.38 -9.14
C GLN A 185 -12.33 16.49 -8.03
N ALA A 186 -12.26 15.49 -7.16
CA ALA A 186 -11.23 15.39 -6.12
C ALA A 186 -9.84 15.02 -6.67
N GLY A 187 -9.73 14.60 -7.93
CA GLY A 187 -8.48 14.20 -8.56
C GLY A 187 -8.10 12.71 -8.34
N ALA A 188 -9.03 11.89 -7.87
CA ALA A 188 -8.81 10.45 -7.72
C ALA A 188 -8.67 9.73 -9.06
N CYS A 189 -9.24 10.26 -10.14
CA CYS A 189 -9.08 9.74 -11.49
C CYS A 189 -8.98 10.86 -12.52
N GLY A 190 -8.45 10.53 -13.69
CA GLY A 190 -8.44 11.42 -14.85
C GLY A 190 -9.74 11.32 -15.65
N LYS A 191 -10.02 12.32 -16.48
CA LYS A 191 -11.19 12.39 -17.36
C LYS A 191 -11.37 11.12 -18.21
N THR A 192 -10.30 10.59 -18.76
CA THR A 192 -10.32 9.42 -19.63
C THR A 192 -10.62 8.12 -18.89
N GLN A 193 -10.43 8.09 -17.57
CA GLN A 193 -10.64 6.91 -16.74
C GLN A 193 -12.09 6.75 -16.25
N ILE A 194 -12.94 7.77 -16.40
CA ILE A 194 -14.33 7.72 -15.92
C ILE A 194 -15.10 6.58 -16.59
N ALA A 195 -14.95 6.41 -17.90
CA ALA A 195 -15.65 5.36 -18.65
C ALA A 195 -15.21 3.95 -18.22
N ASP A 196 -13.90 3.77 -17.95
CA ASP A 196 -13.36 2.51 -17.49
C ASP A 196 -13.83 2.17 -16.06
N ILE A 197 -13.91 3.17 -15.17
CA ILE A 197 -14.43 3.01 -13.81
C ILE A 197 -15.93 2.63 -13.85
N LEU A 198 -16.72 3.28 -14.71
CA LEU A 198 -18.12 2.92 -14.93
C LEU A 198 -18.25 1.47 -15.42
N THR A 199 -17.39 1.06 -16.35
CA THR A 199 -17.37 -0.33 -16.84
C THR A 199 -17.08 -1.30 -15.71
N GLN A 200 -16.09 -1.01 -14.86
CA GLN A 200 -15.74 -1.84 -13.70
C GLN A 200 -16.84 -1.84 -12.63
N TRP A 201 -17.58 -0.75 -12.45
CA TRP A 201 -18.73 -0.70 -11.57
C TRP A 201 -19.87 -1.62 -12.05
N HIS A 202 -20.20 -1.58 -13.33
CA HIS A 202 -21.31 -2.37 -13.89
C HIS A 202 -20.95 -3.83 -14.15
N LYS A 203 -19.68 -4.08 -14.51
CA LYS A 203 -19.16 -5.41 -14.84
C LYS A 203 -17.75 -5.55 -14.26
N PRO A 204 -17.63 -5.83 -12.97
CA PRO A 204 -16.33 -5.99 -12.33
C PRO A 204 -15.59 -7.20 -12.91
N GLU A 205 -14.26 -7.11 -12.97
CA GLU A 205 -13.40 -8.19 -13.44
C GLU A 205 -13.40 -9.40 -12.48
N HIS A 206 -13.72 -9.16 -11.20
CA HIS A 206 -13.75 -10.19 -10.16
C HIS A 206 -15.12 -10.25 -9.49
N GLU A 207 -15.68 -11.47 -9.36
CA GLU A 207 -16.96 -11.73 -8.72
C GLU A 207 -17.09 -11.17 -7.30
N ASN A 208 -15.98 -11.11 -6.56
CA ASN A 208 -15.93 -10.54 -5.19
C ASN A 208 -16.28 -9.05 -5.11
N PHE A 209 -16.44 -8.36 -6.25
CA PHE A 209 -16.79 -6.95 -6.34
C PHE A 209 -18.15 -6.71 -7.03
N GLU A 210 -18.97 -7.76 -7.18
CA GLU A 210 -20.32 -7.65 -7.71
C GLU A 210 -21.32 -7.04 -6.73
N ASP A 211 -20.99 -7.04 -5.43
CA ASP A 211 -21.80 -6.37 -4.41
C ASP A 211 -21.91 -4.88 -4.72
N ARG A 212 -23.14 -4.38 -4.76
CA ARG A 212 -23.43 -2.97 -5.06
C ARG A 212 -23.22 -2.11 -3.82
N ASN A 213 -21.95 -1.93 -3.42
CA ASN A 213 -21.56 -1.17 -2.22
C ASN A 213 -20.34 -0.26 -2.47
N VAL A 214 -19.97 0.53 -1.46
CA VAL A 214 -18.82 1.46 -1.55
C VAL A 214 -17.50 0.71 -1.74
N TRP A 215 -17.36 -0.50 -1.20
CA TRP A 215 -16.16 -1.32 -1.37
C TRP A 215 -15.95 -1.73 -2.84
N SER A 216 -17.01 -2.15 -3.51
CA SER A 216 -16.98 -2.48 -4.95
C SER A 216 -16.65 -1.26 -5.80
N LEU A 217 -17.21 -0.10 -5.46
CA LEU A 217 -16.87 1.15 -6.15
C LEU A 217 -15.41 1.56 -5.95
N GLN A 218 -14.87 1.44 -4.74
CA GLN A 218 -13.44 1.68 -4.48
C GLN A 218 -12.57 0.77 -5.35
N ASN A 219 -12.93 -0.52 -5.44
CA ASN A 219 -12.17 -1.47 -6.25
C ASN A 219 -12.29 -1.19 -7.75
N ALA A 220 -13.39 -0.63 -8.24
CA ALA A 220 -13.51 -0.15 -9.61
C ALA A 220 -12.48 0.96 -9.94
N PHE A 221 -12.27 1.91 -9.02
CA PHE A 221 -11.23 2.94 -9.18
C PHE A 221 -9.82 2.33 -9.17
N THR A 222 -9.52 1.47 -8.19
CA THR A 222 -8.17 0.91 -8.03
C THR A 222 -7.80 -0.02 -9.18
N ASN A 223 -8.78 -0.72 -9.76
CA ASN A 223 -8.57 -1.53 -10.97
C ASN A 223 -8.06 -0.67 -12.14
N VAL A 224 -8.68 0.47 -12.37
CA VAL A 224 -8.32 1.38 -13.48
C VAL A 224 -6.97 2.08 -13.24
N TRP A 225 -6.47 2.12 -12.01
CA TRP A 225 -5.14 2.69 -11.72
C TRP A 225 -3.98 1.75 -12.01
N ARG A 226 -4.21 0.49 -12.33
CA ARG A 226 -3.16 -0.50 -12.65
C ARG A 226 -2.13 0.06 -13.61
N GLY A 227 -0.86 -0.16 -13.30
CA GLY A 227 0.26 0.29 -14.13
C GLY A 227 0.69 1.74 -13.94
N ASN A 228 -0.01 2.56 -13.15
CA ASN A 228 0.36 3.96 -12.90
C ASN A 228 0.70 4.21 -11.43
N SER A 229 1.74 3.57 -10.94
CA SER A 229 2.13 3.51 -9.53
C SER A 229 2.59 4.84 -8.91
N LEU A 230 3.05 5.81 -9.70
CA LEU A 230 3.65 7.03 -9.17
C LEU A 230 2.66 7.93 -8.41
N ASN A 231 1.38 7.88 -8.74
CA ASN A 231 0.34 8.73 -8.17
C ASN A 231 -0.72 7.97 -7.36
N VAL A 232 -0.61 6.65 -7.21
CA VAL A 232 -1.64 5.83 -6.54
C VAL A 232 -1.89 6.29 -5.11
N ALA A 233 -0.85 6.57 -4.34
CA ALA A 233 -0.98 7.02 -2.95
C ALA A 233 -1.80 8.34 -2.83
N ASN A 234 -1.53 9.31 -3.71
CA ASN A 234 -2.26 10.57 -3.70
C ASN A 234 -3.71 10.39 -4.16
N ARG A 235 -3.94 9.60 -5.21
CA ARG A 235 -5.28 9.27 -5.70
C ARG A 235 -6.11 8.50 -4.66
N SER A 236 -5.49 7.55 -3.96
CA SER A 236 -6.15 6.82 -2.86
C SER A 236 -6.61 7.78 -1.75
N SER A 237 -5.75 8.71 -1.32
CA SER A 237 -6.11 9.71 -0.32
C SER A 237 -7.30 10.58 -0.76
N GLN A 238 -7.31 11.01 -2.02
CA GLN A 238 -8.41 11.80 -2.59
C GLN A 238 -9.70 10.98 -2.68
N LEU A 239 -9.62 9.71 -3.09
CA LEU A 239 -10.77 8.82 -3.14
C LEU A 239 -11.34 8.55 -1.74
N TYR A 240 -10.47 8.25 -0.75
CA TYR A 240 -10.90 8.05 0.62
C TYR A 240 -11.63 9.27 1.18
N SER A 241 -11.15 10.49 0.91
CA SER A 241 -11.83 11.71 1.34
C SER A 241 -13.29 11.76 0.86
N VAL A 242 -13.55 11.33 -0.38
CA VAL A 242 -14.91 11.31 -0.95
C VAL A 242 -15.74 10.17 -0.35
N LEU A 243 -15.21 8.95 -0.34
CA LEU A 243 -15.95 7.76 0.06
C LEU A 243 -16.18 7.68 1.57
N ASP A 244 -15.19 8.09 2.39
CA ASP A 244 -15.33 8.14 3.86
C ASP A 244 -16.42 9.13 4.25
N THR A 245 -16.44 10.33 3.63
CA THR A 245 -17.48 11.33 3.87
C THR A 245 -18.87 10.79 3.54
N PHE A 246 -19.00 10.09 2.41
CA PHE A 246 -20.27 9.49 2.02
C PHE A 246 -20.69 8.38 2.98
N ALA A 247 -19.81 7.41 3.27
CA ALA A 247 -20.12 6.29 4.16
C ALA A 247 -20.48 6.75 5.57
N GLN A 248 -19.79 7.78 6.09
CA GLN A 248 -20.12 8.38 7.39
C GLN A 248 -21.50 9.04 7.40
N SER A 249 -21.90 9.71 6.32
CA SER A 249 -23.23 10.34 6.22
C SER A 249 -24.39 9.33 6.19
N ARG A 250 -24.11 8.05 5.95
CA ARG A 250 -25.10 6.96 5.91
C ARG A 250 -25.15 6.15 7.20
N LYS A 251 -24.24 6.36 8.14
CA LYS A 251 -24.33 5.73 9.47
C LYS A 251 -25.58 6.28 10.18
N PRO A 252 -26.42 5.42 10.80
CA PRO A 252 -27.50 5.88 11.65
C PRO A 252 -26.92 6.79 12.74
N VAL A 253 -27.55 7.93 12.95
CA VAL A 253 -27.22 8.78 14.14
C VAL A 253 -27.57 7.94 15.35
N GLU A 254 -26.58 7.45 16.09
CA GLU A 254 -26.82 6.84 17.40
C GLU A 254 -27.55 7.87 18.23
N ALA A 255 -28.80 7.54 18.62
CA ALA A 255 -29.58 8.39 19.51
C ALA A 255 -28.78 8.52 20.81
N VAL A 256 -28.29 9.71 21.07
CA VAL A 256 -27.69 10.06 22.36
C VAL A 256 -28.80 9.88 23.41
N HIS A 257 -28.80 8.71 24.06
CA HIS A 257 -29.60 8.51 25.27
C HIS A 257 -28.98 9.40 26.36
N ASN A 258 -29.52 10.60 26.46
CA ASN A 258 -29.37 11.41 27.65
C ASN A 258 -30.01 10.62 28.80
N ALA A 259 -29.18 9.97 29.59
CA ALA A 259 -29.56 9.52 30.93
C ALA A 259 -29.73 10.78 31.78
N SER A 260 -30.98 11.10 32.04
CA SER A 260 -31.41 12.05 33.10
C SER A 260 -31.28 11.41 34.47
#